data_35746d320bf25c3b9ef8f48f6bdcf02f
#
_entry.id   35746d320bf25c3b9ef8f48f6bdcf02f
#
_cell.length_a   1.000
_cell.length_b   1.000
_cell.length_c   1.000
_cell.angle_alpha   90.00
_cell.angle_beta   90.00
_cell.angle_gamma   90.00
#
_symmetry.space_group_name_H-M   'P 1'
#
loop_
_entity.id
_entity.type
_entity.pdbx_description
1 polymer ?
#
loop_
_entity_poly.entity_id
_entity_poly.type
_entity_poly.pdbx_seq_one_letter_code
_entity_poly.pdbx_strand_id
1 'polypeptide(L)'
;VLDMARIESGKVELDEDYVQIRDIYHGVYKIFQAEAEKKGIHLEMEYEVQHEHVICDETKNREIFLNLISNAVKYTASGGAVTIRITELDCDRKDYVRIQTQLIDTGIGMSEEFLPSLFEAFARERNTTAAKVAGTGLGMPIIKKYVDMMGGTIKAESKLGEGSKFTVIMEYRIADKGYYEQVTDPSPDTEETDRISGKYVLLAEDNDLNAEIAEFILKDMGLMVDRVEDGVQCVARMEQKPAGTYDLILMDIQMPNMDGYQATKLIRQFADKEKADIPIIAMTANAFEEDKRNALAAGMNGHMAKPIHVDKLLLTLVESIR
;
A
#
# COMPACT_ATOMS: atom_id res chain seq x y z
N VAL A 1 -10.64 -10.61 -4.35
CA VAL A 1 -11.65 -11.20 -5.26
C VAL A 1 -12.34 -10.08 -6.06
N LEU A 2 -12.77 -8.99 -5.41
CA LEU A 2 -13.41 -7.86 -6.09
C LEU A 2 -12.47 -7.18 -7.10
N ASP A 3 -11.19 -7.00 -6.76
CA ASP A 3 -10.21 -6.39 -7.65
C ASP A 3 -9.98 -7.21 -8.92
N MET A 4 -9.87 -8.53 -8.78
CA MET A 4 -9.75 -9.42 -9.95
C MET A 4 -10.96 -9.33 -10.88
N ALA A 5 -12.18 -9.34 -10.33
CA ALA A 5 -13.41 -9.21 -11.11
C ALA A 5 -13.52 -7.85 -11.84
N ARG A 6 -13.02 -6.77 -11.21
CA ARG A 6 -12.97 -5.43 -11.82
C ARG A 6 -11.95 -5.35 -12.94
N ILE A 7 -10.76 -5.92 -12.70
CA ILE A 7 -9.71 -6.00 -13.72
C ILE A 7 -10.21 -6.80 -14.94
N GLU A 8 -10.83 -7.97 -14.70
CA GLU A 8 -11.37 -8.81 -15.78
C GLU A 8 -12.52 -8.13 -16.56
N SER A 9 -13.32 -7.30 -15.88
CA SER A 9 -14.40 -6.54 -16.54
C SER A 9 -13.92 -5.32 -17.33
N GLY A 10 -12.59 -5.03 -17.35
CA GLY A 10 -12.01 -3.88 -18.05
C GLY A 10 -12.40 -2.52 -17.43
N LYS A 11 -12.85 -2.51 -16.17
CA LYS A 11 -13.27 -1.27 -15.46
C LYS A 11 -12.14 -0.59 -14.69
N VAL A 12 -10.94 -1.15 -14.70
CA VAL A 12 -9.77 -0.53 -14.08
C VAL A 12 -9.06 0.30 -15.15
N GLU A 13 -8.97 1.59 -14.89
CA GLU A 13 -8.21 2.55 -15.70
C GLU A 13 -6.89 2.88 -14.99
N LEU A 14 -5.88 3.29 -15.77
CA LEU A 14 -4.62 3.79 -15.22
C LEU A 14 -4.82 5.26 -14.84
N ASP A 15 -4.42 5.60 -13.64
CA ASP A 15 -4.37 6.99 -13.14
C ASP A 15 -2.91 7.45 -13.16
N GLU A 16 -2.49 7.91 -14.35
CA GLU A 16 -1.10 8.31 -14.57
C GLU A 16 -0.90 9.78 -14.20
N ASP A 17 0.02 10.01 -13.26
CA ASP A 17 0.43 11.35 -12.84
C ASP A 17 1.95 11.42 -12.68
N TYR A 18 2.45 12.61 -12.37
CA TYR A 18 3.85 12.80 -12.03
C TYR A 18 4.23 12.02 -10.77
N VAL A 19 5.34 11.31 -10.84
CA VAL A 19 5.88 10.51 -9.74
C VAL A 19 7.41 10.60 -9.74
N GLN A 20 7.99 10.80 -8.56
CA GLN A 20 9.40 10.52 -8.35
C GLN A 20 9.53 9.02 -8.04
N ILE A 21 9.92 8.23 -9.06
CA ILE A 21 9.88 6.76 -8.97
C ILE A 21 10.72 6.20 -7.82
N ARG A 22 11.77 6.92 -7.42
CA ARG A 22 12.60 6.60 -6.26
C ARG A 22 11.77 6.46 -4.99
N ASP A 23 10.79 7.34 -4.79
CA ASP A 23 9.99 7.38 -3.56
C ASP A 23 9.10 6.14 -3.42
N ILE A 24 8.63 5.57 -4.53
CA ILE A 24 7.91 4.30 -4.51
C ILE A 24 8.80 3.19 -3.94
N TYR A 25 10.01 3.03 -4.48
CA TYR A 25 10.92 1.97 -4.06
C TYR A 25 11.40 2.15 -2.61
N HIS A 26 11.80 3.37 -2.25
CA HIS A 26 12.25 3.68 -0.90
C HIS A 26 11.13 3.53 0.13
N GLY A 27 9.91 3.98 -0.19
CA GLY A 27 8.74 3.83 0.67
C GLY A 27 8.43 2.37 0.95
N VAL A 28 8.35 1.54 -0.11
CA VAL A 28 8.10 0.10 0.06
C VAL A 28 9.25 -0.60 0.79
N TYR A 29 10.50 -0.27 0.50
CA TYR A 29 11.66 -0.82 1.20
C TYR A 29 11.61 -0.56 2.70
N LYS A 30 11.34 0.68 3.12
CA LYS A 30 11.23 1.06 4.54
C LYS A 30 10.16 0.27 5.28
N ILE A 31 9.00 0.04 4.64
CA ILE A 31 7.90 -0.74 5.24
C ILE A 31 8.38 -2.13 5.64
N PHE A 32 9.12 -2.82 4.75
CA PHE A 32 9.56 -4.20 5.01
C PHE A 32 10.87 -4.31 5.77
N GLN A 33 11.61 -3.22 5.96
CA GLN A 33 12.89 -3.25 6.68
C GLN A 33 12.73 -3.73 8.12
N ALA A 34 11.77 -3.17 8.86
CA ALA A 34 11.51 -3.55 10.25
C ALA A 34 10.98 -5.00 10.37
N GLU A 35 10.13 -5.45 9.43
CA GLU A 35 9.61 -6.82 9.41
C GLU A 35 10.72 -7.82 9.09
N ALA A 36 11.56 -7.53 8.10
CA ALA A 36 12.70 -8.37 7.73
C ALA A 36 13.70 -8.50 8.89
N GLU A 37 14.03 -7.38 9.58
CA GLU A 37 14.91 -7.37 10.74
C GLU A 37 14.33 -8.22 11.89
N LYS A 38 13.04 -8.05 12.22
CA LYS A 38 12.33 -8.84 13.24
C LYS A 38 12.35 -10.32 12.91
N LYS A 39 12.28 -10.69 11.63
CA LYS A 39 12.32 -12.07 11.15
C LYS A 39 13.74 -12.61 10.99
N GLY A 40 14.77 -11.77 11.12
CA GLY A 40 16.17 -12.11 10.93
C GLY A 40 16.53 -12.36 9.47
N ILE A 41 15.91 -11.61 8.54
CA ILE A 41 16.17 -11.65 7.10
C ILE A 41 17.05 -10.46 6.74
N HIS A 42 18.07 -10.68 5.94
CA HIS A 42 18.88 -9.58 5.38
C HIS A 42 18.15 -8.99 4.17
N LEU A 43 17.63 -7.78 4.33
CA LEU A 43 16.95 -7.03 3.25
C LEU A 43 17.87 -5.93 2.76
N GLU A 44 18.17 -5.89 1.47
CA GLU A 44 18.99 -4.86 0.84
C GLU A 44 18.36 -4.32 -0.45
N MET A 45 18.68 -3.07 -0.79
CA MET A 45 18.23 -2.43 -2.01
C MET A 45 19.39 -1.75 -2.74
N GLU A 46 19.56 -2.11 -4.00
CA GLU A 46 20.52 -1.51 -4.94
C GLU A 46 19.71 -0.65 -5.94
N TYR A 47 20.03 0.64 -6.05
CA TYR A 47 19.26 1.58 -6.86
C TYR A 47 20.18 2.33 -7.83
N GLU A 48 20.02 2.07 -9.12
CA GLU A 48 20.82 2.64 -10.22
C GLU A 48 19.89 3.18 -11.32
N VAL A 49 19.19 4.28 -11.02
CA VAL A 49 18.28 4.98 -11.96
C VAL A 49 18.70 6.44 -12.05
N GLN A 50 18.80 6.99 -13.26
CA GLN A 50 19.16 8.38 -13.53
C GLN A 50 17.93 9.25 -13.78
N HIS A 51 16.92 8.71 -14.49
CA HIS A 51 15.68 9.42 -14.81
C HIS A 51 14.59 9.06 -13.80
N GLU A 52 14.59 9.76 -12.64
CA GLU A 52 13.71 9.47 -11.54
C GLU A 52 12.30 10.09 -11.66
N HIS A 53 12.19 11.17 -12.47
CA HIS A 53 10.96 11.91 -12.66
C HIS A 53 10.15 11.35 -13.83
N VAL A 54 9.04 10.67 -13.55
CA VAL A 54 8.27 9.93 -14.55
C VAL A 54 6.77 10.22 -14.43
N ILE A 55 6.03 9.86 -15.46
CA ILE A 55 4.57 9.83 -15.47
C ILE A 55 4.15 8.38 -15.40
N CYS A 56 3.46 8.00 -14.34
CA CYS A 56 2.97 6.64 -14.15
C CYS A 56 1.82 6.57 -13.12
N ASP A 57 1.17 5.43 -13.02
CA ASP A 57 0.24 5.14 -11.92
C ASP A 57 1.03 4.71 -10.68
N GLU A 58 1.22 5.64 -9.74
CA GLU A 58 1.94 5.40 -8.50
C GLU A 58 1.33 4.26 -7.68
N THR A 59 0.01 4.27 -7.58
CA THR A 59 -0.77 3.30 -6.80
C THR A 59 -0.49 1.87 -7.26
N LYS A 60 -0.66 1.61 -8.56
CA LYS A 60 -0.45 0.26 -9.11
C LYS A 60 1.02 -0.15 -9.10
N ASN A 61 1.94 0.79 -9.33
CA ASN A 61 3.36 0.51 -9.14
C ASN A 61 3.69 0.11 -7.71
N ARG A 62 3.19 0.87 -6.72
CA ARG A 62 3.38 0.56 -5.31
C ARG A 62 2.80 -0.80 -4.95
N GLU A 63 1.59 -1.13 -5.40
CA GLU A 63 0.96 -2.44 -5.17
C GLU A 63 1.76 -3.61 -5.76
N ILE A 64 2.36 -3.45 -6.96
CA ILE A 64 3.23 -4.46 -7.56
C ILE A 64 4.39 -4.77 -6.62
N PHE A 65 5.12 -3.75 -6.18
CA PHE A 65 6.32 -3.95 -5.37
C PHE A 65 6.00 -4.37 -3.94
N LEU A 66 4.92 -3.87 -3.34
CA LEU A 66 4.42 -4.34 -2.05
C LEU A 66 4.15 -5.85 -2.06
N ASN A 67 3.40 -6.33 -3.05
CA ASN A 67 3.09 -7.76 -3.17
C ASN A 67 4.33 -8.63 -3.41
N LEU A 68 5.25 -8.17 -4.27
CA LEU A 68 6.48 -8.92 -4.56
C LEU A 68 7.38 -9.02 -3.32
N ILE A 69 7.64 -7.89 -2.63
CA ILE A 69 8.52 -7.86 -1.46
C ILE A 69 7.87 -8.59 -0.28
N SER A 70 6.56 -8.42 -0.06
CA SER A 70 5.82 -9.17 0.95
C SER A 70 5.96 -10.68 0.75
N ASN A 71 5.82 -11.16 -0.50
CA ASN A 71 6.02 -12.57 -0.79
C ASN A 71 7.46 -13.01 -0.52
N ALA A 72 8.47 -12.25 -0.94
CA ALA A 72 9.86 -12.58 -0.68
C ALA A 72 10.17 -12.67 0.82
N VAL A 73 9.77 -11.68 1.61
CA VAL A 73 9.95 -11.68 3.08
C VAL A 73 9.15 -12.82 3.73
N LYS A 74 7.93 -13.07 3.26
CA LYS A 74 7.05 -14.13 3.77
C LYS A 74 7.64 -15.52 3.59
N TYR A 75 8.19 -15.82 2.42
CA TYR A 75 8.67 -17.14 2.05
C TYR A 75 10.17 -17.38 2.30
N THR A 76 10.89 -16.37 2.76
CA THR A 76 12.29 -16.48 3.19
C THR A 76 12.35 -16.82 4.67
N ALA A 77 13.17 -17.80 5.03
CA ALA A 77 13.38 -18.19 6.43
C ALA A 77 14.34 -17.22 7.13
N SER A 78 14.34 -17.24 8.46
CA SER A 78 15.35 -16.52 9.27
C SER A 78 16.77 -16.93 8.86
N GLY A 79 17.67 -15.95 8.74
CA GLY A 79 19.02 -16.10 8.22
C GLY A 79 19.13 -16.04 6.69
N GLY A 80 18.00 -15.93 5.98
CA GLY A 80 18.00 -15.75 4.53
C GLY A 80 18.14 -14.27 4.12
N ALA A 81 18.14 -14.05 2.81
CA ALA A 81 18.32 -12.72 2.21
C ALA A 81 17.25 -12.42 1.17
N VAL A 82 16.90 -11.12 1.06
CA VAL A 82 16.07 -10.55 -0.01
C VAL A 82 16.80 -9.33 -0.57
N THR A 83 17.07 -9.36 -1.88
CA THR A 83 17.76 -8.26 -2.60
C THR A 83 16.79 -7.66 -3.61
N ILE A 84 16.64 -6.33 -3.57
CA ILE A 84 15.87 -5.54 -4.53
C ILE A 84 16.87 -4.78 -5.37
N ARG A 85 16.96 -5.08 -6.66
CA ARG A 85 17.87 -4.39 -7.59
C ARG A 85 17.04 -3.62 -8.60
N ILE A 86 17.21 -2.31 -8.66
CA ILE A 86 16.52 -1.41 -9.57
C ILE A 86 17.57 -0.78 -10.48
N THR A 87 17.45 -1.03 -11.78
CA THR A 87 18.42 -0.59 -12.77
C THR A 87 17.73 0.05 -13.97
N GLU A 88 18.22 1.20 -14.39
CA GLU A 88 17.82 1.80 -15.66
C GLU A 88 18.50 1.06 -16.81
N LEU A 89 17.72 0.70 -17.81
CA LEU A 89 18.17 0.05 -19.04
C LEU A 89 18.08 1.02 -20.23
N ASP A 90 18.85 0.73 -21.27
CA ASP A 90 18.72 1.44 -22.55
C ASP A 90 17.27 1.36 -23.06
N CYS A 91 16.73 2.51 -23.48
CA CYS A 91 15.40 2.62 -24.05
C CYS A 91 15.45 3.26 -25.44
N ASP A 92 14.92 2.54 -26.45
CA ASP A 92 14.90 3.04 -27.84
C ASP A 92 13.82 4.11 -28.06
N ARG A 93 12.87 4.26 -27.12
CA ARG A 93 11.81 5.25 -27.19
C ARG A 93 12.32 6.58 -26.64
N LYS A 94 12.32 7.62 -27.49
CA LYS A 94 12.60 8.97 -27.05
C LYS A 94 11.60 9.39 -25.95
N ASP A 95 12.06 10.13 -24.96
CA ASP A 95 11.26 10.63 -23.82
C ASP A 95 10.67 9.51 -22.93
N TYR A 96 11.25 8.30 -22.96
CA TYR A 96 10.93 7.19 -22.08
C TYR A 96 12.18 6.66 -21.38
N VAL A 97 11.99 6.17 -20.16
CA VAL A 97 12.99 5.40 -19.40
C VAL A 97 12.49 3.97 -19.25
N ARG A 98 13.40 3.01 -19.42
CA ARG A 98 13.14 1.59 -19.17
C ARG A 98 13.78 1.20 -17.86
N ILE A 99 12.99 0.77 -16.89
CA ILE A 99 13.44 0.37 -15.56
C ILE A 99 13.23 -1.12 -15.40
N GLN A 100 14.30 -1.82 -15.02
CA GLN A 100 14.26 -3.21 -14.59
C GLN A 100 14.32 -3.27 -13.07
N THR A 101 13.35 -3.95 -12.47
CA THR A 101 13.35 -4.28 -11.06
C THR A 101 13.51 -5.79 -10.91
N GLN A 102 14.55 -6.21 -10.22
CA GLN A 102 14.78 -7.61 -9.85
C GLN A 102 14.59 -7.77 -8.36
N LEU A 103 13.71 -8.67 -7.96
CA LEU A 103 13.56 -9.11 -6.59
C LEU A 103 14.09 -10.54 -6.47
N ILE A 104 15.11 -10.72 -5.65
CA ILE A 104 15.82 -11.98 -5.49
C ILE A 104 15.70 -12.39 -4.02
N ASP A 105 15.20 -13.59 -3.76
CA ASP A 105 15.09 -14.16 -2.41
C ASP A 105 15.80 -15.51 -2.32
N THR A 106 16.27 -15.85 -1.12
CA THR A 106 16.82 -17.16 -0.77
C THR A 106 15.81 -18.02 -0.04
N GLY A 107 14.53 -17.85 -0.39
CA GLY A 107 13.41 -18.55 0.26
C GLY A 107 13.25 -20.00 -0.18
N ILE A 108 12.06 -20.55 0.09
CA ILE A 108 11.75 -21.96 -0.21
C ILE A 108 11.75 -22.28 -1.70
N GLY A 109 11.70 -21.28 -2.59
CA GLY A 109 11.57 -21.46 -4.02
C GLY A 109 10.25 -22.13 -4.43
N MET A 110 10.14 -22.39 -5.73
CA MET A 110 8.97 -22.99 -6.37
C MET A 110 9.39 -24.17 -7.25
N SER A 111 8.49 -25.15 -7.41
CA SER A 111 8.72 -26.28 -8.30
C SER A 111 8.61 -25.88 -9.78
N GLU A 112 9.30 -26.58 -10.66
CA GLU A 112 9.18 -26.41 -12.12
C GLU A 112 7.75 -26.64 -12.61
N GLU A 113 6.99 -27.52 -11.94
CA GLU A 113 5.59 -27.81 -12.26
C GLU A 113 4.64 -26.67 -11.91
N PHE A 114 4.95 -25.89 -10.85
CA PHE A 114 4.11 -24.77 -10.40
C PHE A 114 4.39 -23.49 -11.17
N LEU A 115 5.62 -23.22 -11.57
CA LEU A 115 6.02 -21.96 -12.24
C LEU A 115 5.10 -21.53 -13.41
N PRO A 116 4.66 -22.42 -14.32
CA PRO A 116 3.76 -22.03 -15.41
C PRO A 116 2.41 -21.48 -14.94
N SER A 117 1.91 -21.95 -13.79
CA SER A 117 0.62 -21.54 -13.23
C SER A 117 0.72 -20.40 -12.20
N LEU A 118 1.93 -19.90 -11.93
CA LEU A 118 2.17 -18.88 -10.90
C LEU A 118 1.28 -17.64 -11.04
N PHE A 119 0.99 -17.23 -12.27
CA PHE A 119 0.17 -16.06 -12.58
C PHE A 119 -1.31 -16.38 -12.83
N GLU A 120 -1.74 -17.63 -12.62
CA GLU A 120 -3.13 -18.03 -12.71
C GLU A 120 -3.87 -17.72 -11.39
N ALA A 121 -5.15 -17.32 -11.50
CA ALA A 121 -5.96 -17.01 -10.34
C ALA A 121 -6.13 -18.25 -9.43
N PHE A 122 -5.97 -18.02 -8.12
CA PHE A 122 -6.07 -19.05 -7.07
C PHE A 122 -5.01 -20.15 -7.12
N ALA A 123 -3.99 -20.03 -7.98
CA ALA A 123 -2.87 -20.96 -8.01
C ALA A 123 -2.07 -20.90 -6.72
N ARG A 124 -1.74 -22.07 -6.16
CA ARG A 124 -0.92 -22.19 -4.95
C ARG A 124 -0.04 -23.41 -5.03
N GLU A 125 1.20 -23.27 -4.65
CA GLU A 125 2.13 -24.40 -4.48
C GLU A 125 1.58 -25.34 -3.38
N ARG A 126 1.45 -26.61 -3.69
CA ARG A 126 0.87 -27.62 -2.77
C ARG A 126 1.90 -28.25 -1.82
N ASN A 127 3.14 -27.78 -1.83
CA ASN A 127 4.18 -28.27 -0.94
C ASN A 127 3.84 -28.01 0.54
N THR A 128 4.18 -28.97 1.39
CA THR A 128 3.84 -28.97 2.83
C THR A 128 4.31 -27.74 3.60
N THR A 129 5.37 -27.07 3.15
CA THR A 129 5.91 -25.85 3.77
C THR A 129 5.13 -24.61 3.31
N ALA A 130 4.84 -24.49 2.02
CA ALA A 130 4.06 -23.37 1.47
C ALA A 130 2.56 -23.44 1.85
N ALA A 131 2.02 -24.64 2.05
CA ALA A 131 0.62 -24.83 2.45
C ALA A 131 0.28 -24.28 3.86
N LYS A 132 1.28 -24.10 4.72
CA LYS A 132 1.11 -23.52 6.07
C LYS A 132 1.07 -22.00 6.09
N VAL A 133 1.42 -21.35 4.98
CA VAL A 133 1.48 -19.90 4.88
C VAL A 133 0.15 -19.39 4.31
N ALA A 134 -0.57 -18.58 5.06
CA ALA A 134 -1.86 -18.02 4.63
C ALA A 134 -1.71 -17.16 3.36
N GLY A 135 -2.66 -17.24 2.42
CA GLY A 135 -2.68 -16.43 1.21
C GLY A 135 -3.84 -16.80 0.29
N THR A 136 -4.40 -15.84 -0.42
CA THR A 136 -5.56 -16.01 -1.30
C THR A 136 -5.21 -16.62 -2.67
N GLY A 137 -3.93 -16.57 -3.09
CA GLY A 137 -3.51 -16.93 -4.44
C GLY A 137 -3.90 -15.92 -5.51
N LEU A 138 -4.24 -14.69 -5.13
CA LEU A 138 -4.65 -13.62 -6.05
C LEU A 138 -3.56 -12.56 -6.29
N GLY A 139 -2.56 -12.44 -5.42
CA GLY A 139 -1.54 -11.39 -5.52
C GLY A 139 -0.77 -11.45 -6.84
N MET A 140 -0.23 -12.61 -7.23
CA MET A 140 0.57 -12.74 -8.46
C MET A 140 -0.24 -12.53 -9.75
N PRO A 141 -1.48 -13.05 -9.91
CA PRO A 141 -2.35 -12.69 -11.02
C PRO A 141 -2.64 -11.19 -11.14
N ILE A 142 -2.88 -10.50 -10.01
CA ILE A 142 -3.13 -9.06 -9.97
C ILE A 142 -1.89 -8.29 -10.44
N ILE A 143 -0.71 -8.62 -9.91
CA ILE A 143 0.57 -8.02 -10.34
C ILE A 143 0.76 -8.19 -11.86
N LYS A 144 0.61 -9.41 -12.37
CA LYS A 144 0.75 -9.69 -13.81
C LYS A 144 -0.15 -8.79 -14.63
N LYS A 145 -1.40 -8.62 -14.19
CA LYS A 145 -2.38 -7.81 -14.89
C LYS A 145 -2.03 -6.32 -14.87
N TYR A 146 -1.57 -5.78 -13.72
CA TYR A 146 -1.14 -4.39 -13.63
C TYR A 146 0.09 -4.13 -14.51
N VAL A 147 1.08 -5.03 -14.47
CA VAL A 147 2.25 -4.94 -15.35
C VAL A 147 1.85 -4.94 -16.82
N ASP A 148 0.90 -5.82 -17.23
CA ASP A 148 0.41 -5.87 -18.60
C ASP A 148 -0.36 -4.61 -19.01
N MET A 149 -1.20 -4.06 -18.11
CA MET A 149 -1.93 -2.80 -18.35
C MET A 149 -1.00 -1.61 -18.56
N MET A 150 0.13 -1.59 -17.85
CA MET A 150 1.16 -0.55 -17.99
C MET A 150 2.18 -0.86 -19.11
N GLY A 151 1.93 -1.89 -19.94
CA GLY A 151 2.78 -2.24 -21.08
C GLY A 151 4.13 -2.86 -20.71
N GLY A 152 4.30 -3.30 -19.46
CA GLY A 152 5.52 -3.91 -18.97
C GLY A 152 5.56 -5.43 -19.15
N THR A 153 6.58 -6.03 -18.58
CA THR A 153 6.74 -7.50 -18.52
C THR A 153 7.17 -7.95 -17.13
N ILE A 154 6.67 -9.10 -16.69
CA ILE A 154 7.11 -9.78 -15.48
C ILE A 154 7.51 -11.22 -15.80
N LYS A 155 8.64 -11.67 -15.25
CA LYS A 155 9.14 -13.04 -15.34
C LYS A 155 9.51 -13.53 -13.94
N ALA A 156 9.37 -14.84 -13.74
CA ALA A 156 9.78 -15.53 -12.53
C ALA A 156 10.75 -16.67 -12.89
N GLU A 157 11.84 -16.75 -12.17
CA GLU A 157 12.81 -17.83 -12.17
C GLU A 157 12.88 -18.35 -10.74
N SER A 158 12.73 -19.64 -10.53
CA SER A 158 12.77 -20.23 -9.18
C SER A 158 13.18 -21.68 -9.22
N LYS A 159 13.77 -22.13 -8.12
CA LYS A 159 14.07 -23.53 -7.90
C LYS A 159 13.80 -23.89 -6.45
N LEU A 160 13.13 -25.00 -6.25
CA LEU A 160 12.75 -25.47 -4.93
C LEU A 160 13.98 -25.62 -4.01
N GLY A 161 13.96 -24.96 -2.87
CA GLY A 161 15.05 -24.93 -1.89
C GLY A 161 16.19 -23.95 -2.20
N GLU A 162 16.17 -23.23 -3.34
CA GLU A 162 17.22 -22.27 -3.72
C GLU A 162 16.72 -20.81 -3.73
N GLY A 163 15.39 -20.60 -3.69
CA GLY A 163 14.78 -19.28 -3.71
C GLY A 163 14.16 -18.90 -5.06
N SER A 164 13.83 -17.62 -5.21
CA SER A 164 13.17 -17.11 -6.42
C SER A 164 13.78 -15.79 -6.87
N LYS A 165 13.62 -15.50 -8.16
CA LYS A 165 13.96 -14.23 -8.77
C LYS A 165 12.82 -13.77 -9.65
N PHE A 166 12.25 -12.63 -9.31
CA PHE A 166 11.27 -11.94 -10.13
C PHE A 166 11.93 -10.79 -10.87
N THR A 167 11.67 -10.68 -12.16
CA THR A 167 12.15 -9.58 -12.98
C THR A 167 10.96 -8.85 -13.59
N VAL A 168 10.78 -7.59 -13.23
CA VAL A 168 9.78 -6.69 -13.79
C VAL A 168 10.49 -5.65 -14.65
N ILE A 169 10.03 -5.45 -15.87
CA ILE A 169 10.54 -4.40 -16.78
C ILE A 169 9.36 -3.51 -17.16
N MET A 170 9.52 -2.22 -16.90
CA MET A 170 8.52 -1.19 -17.16
C MET A 170 9.14 -0.06 -17.98
N GLU A 171 8.33 0.53 -18.87
CA GLU A 171 8.71 1.76 -19.57
C GLU A 171 7.82 2.90 -19.09
N TYR A 172 8.45 3.96 -18.57
CA TYR A 172 7.76 5.15 -18.12
C TYR A 172 8.07 6.33 -19.00
N ARG A 173 7.12 7.20 -19.23
CA ARG A 173 7.37 8.48 -19.86
C ARG A 173 8.14 9.37 -18.89
N ILE A 174 9.24 9.95 -19.34
CA ILE A 174 10.01 10.91 -18.52
C ILE A 174 9.17 12.19 -18.39
N ALA A 175 9.03 12.69 -17.16
CA ALA A 175 8.34 13.95 -16.92
C ALA A 175 9.18 15.13 -17.40
N ASP A 176 8.55 16.09 -18.08
CA ASP A 176 9.20 17.31 -18.53
C ASP A 176 9.64 18.14 -17.30
N LYS A 177 10.86 18.72 -17.39
CA LYS A 177 11.43 19.52 -16.31
C LYS A 177 10.52 20.68 -15.88
N GLY A 178 9.87 21.34 -16.84
CA GLY A 178 8.90 22.39 -16.55
C GLY A 178 7.62 21.89 -15.88
N TYR A 179 7.30 20.59 -16.01
CA TYR A 179 6.11 20.01 -15.38
C TYR A 179 6.36 19.73 -13.89
N TYR A 180 7.44 19.06 -13.53
CA TYR A 180 7.69 18.73 -12.12
C TYR A 180 8.16 19.93 -11.28
N GLU A 181 8.79 20.96 -11.87
CA GLU A 181 9.08 22.22 -11.18
C GLU A 181 7.81 23.01 -10.79
N GLN A 182 6.67 22.72 -11.44
CA GLN A 182 5.37 23.33 -11.10
C GLN A 182 4.56 22.45 -10.12
N VAL A 183 4.81 21.15 -10.12
CA VAL A 183 4.07 20.16 -9.32
C VAL A 183 4.79 19.88 -8.00
N THR A 184 6.11 20.00 -7.96
CA THR A 184 6.86 19.97 -6.70
C THR A 184 6.68 21.31 -5.99
N ASP A 185 5.50 21.51 -5.41
CA ASP A 185 5.37 22.41 -4.30
C ASP A 185 6.27 21.92 -3.15
N PRO A 186 6.92 22.80 -2.39
CA PRO A 186 7.95 22.40 -1.43
C PRO A 186 7.45 21.27 -0.54
N SER A 187 8.35 20.32 -0.25
CA SER A 187 8.16 19.29 0.79
C SER A 187 7.28 19.83 1.92
N PRO A 188 6.29 19.03 2.41
CA PRO A 188 5.33 19.49 3.40
C PRO A 188 6.04 20.35 4.43
N ASP A 189 5.60 21.58 4.58
CA ASP A 189 6.24 22.56 5.45
C ASP A 189 6.46 21.90 6.81
N THR A 190 7.67 21.98 7.32
CA THR A 190 8.00 21.53 8.67
C THR A 190 6.97 22.04 9.70
N GLU A 191 6.36 23.20 9.43
CA GLU A 191 5.26 23.75 10.22
C GLU A 191 3.95 22.93 10.17
N GLU A 192 3.62 22.28 9.06
CA GLU A 192 2.41 21.44 8.94
C GLU A 192 2.57 20.10 9.67
N THR A 193 3.72 19.47 9.56
CA THR A 193 4.05 18.25 10.30
C THR A 193 4.12 18.51 11.80
N ASP A 194 4.66 19.66 12.21
CA ASP A 194 4.71 20.07 13.63
C ASP A 194 3.30 20.26 14.23
N ARG A 195 2.29 20.67 13.43
CA ARG A 195 0.90 20.88 13.90
C ARG A 195 0.19 19.57 14.26
N ILE A 196 0.52 18.47 13.62
CA ILE A 196 -0.10 17.16 13.87
C ILE A 196 0.77 16.24 14.75
N SER A 197 2.01 16.61 14.98
CA SER A 197 2.93 15.83 15.82
C SER A 197 2.37 15.62 17.24
N GLY A 198 2.46 14.38 17.72
CA GLY A 198 1.94 13.98 19.03
C GLY A 198 0.44 13.77 19.10
N LYS A 199 -0.31 14.01 18.01
CA LYS A 199 -1.74 13.73 17.92
C LYS A 199 -2.00 12.23 17.88
N TYR A 200 -3.18 11.80 18.34
CA TYR A 200 -3.51 10.39 18.51
C TYR A 200 -4.63 9.95 17.57
N VAL A 201 -4.32 9.02 16.69
CA VAL A 201 -5.22 8.49 15.65
C VAL A 201 -5.71 7.10 16.05
N LEU A 202 -7.01 6.87 15.97
CA LEU A 202 -7.62 5.54 16.01
C LEU A 202 -7.73 5.01 14.59
N LEU A 203 -6.99 3.95 14.27
CA LEU A 203 -6.97 3.30 12.95
C LEU A 203 -7.83 2.04 12.99
N ALA A 204 -8.91 2.01 12.21
CA ALA A 204 -9.74 0.81 12.00
C ALA A 204 -9.43 0.22 10.62
N GLU A 205 -8.74 -0.93 10.61
CA GLU A 205 -8.25 -1.61 9.40
C GLU A 205 -8.12 -3.11 9.69
N ASP A 206 -8.82 -3.95 8.91
CA ASP A 206 -8.87 -5.41 9.10
C ASP A 206 -7.69 -6.15 8.45
N ASN A 207 -7.08 -5.55 7.44
CA ASN A 207 -5.94 -6.14 6.75
C ASN A 207 -4.63 -5.77 7.45
N ASP A 208 -3.91 -6.76 7.97
CA ASP A 208 -2.67 -6.55 8.71
C ASP A 208 -1.63 -5.75 7.93
N LEU A 209 -1.44 -6.06 6.64
CA LEU A 209 -0.47 -5.36 5.80
C LEU A 209 -0.84 -3.89 5.60
N ASN A 210 -2.12 -3.60 5.31
CA ASN A 210 -2.59 -2.23 5.16
C ASN A 210 -2.46 -1.45 6.46
N ALA A 211 -2.77 -2.09 7.60
CA ALA A 211 -2.61 -1.49 8.92
C ALA A 211 -1.14 -1.17 9.23
N GLU A 212 -0.22 -2.09 8.97
CA GLU A 212 1.22 -1.87 9.16
C GLU A 212 1.73 -0.70 8.32
N ILE A 213 1.29 -0.61 7.06
CA ILE A 213 1.62 0.52 6.17
C ILE A 213 1.09 1.84 6.72
N ALA A 214 -0.19 1.88 7.09
CA ALA A 214 -0.83 3.07 7.65
C ALA A 214 -0.16 3.50 8.96
N GLU A 215 0.08 2.56 9.87
CA GLU A 215 0.78 2.83 11.14
C GLU A 215 2.19 3.37 10.92
N PHE A 216 2.93 2.79 9.98
CA PHE A 216 4.28 3.26 9.67
C PHE A 216 4.25 4.71 9.19
N ILE A 217 3.39 5.04 8.22
CA ILE A 217 3.29 6.40 7.68
C ILE A 217 2.88 7.40 8.77
N LEU A 218 1.86 7.07 9.57
CA LEU A 218 1.39 7.94 10.65
C LEU A 218 2.47 8.17 11.73
N LYS A 219 3.19 7.12 12.11
CA LYS A 219 4.29 7.21 13.09
C LYS A 219 5.48 8.00 12.55
N ASP A 220 5.81 7.88 11.27
CA ASP A 220 6.87 8.68 10.60
C ASP A 220 6.51 10.18 10.57
N MET A 221 5.21 10.51 10.53
CA MET A 221 4.68 11.88 10.69
C MET A 221 4.61 12.35 12.16
N GLY A 222 5.08 11.55 13.11
CA GLY A 222 5.08 11.89 14.53
C GLY A 222 3.76 11.67 15.26
N LEU A 223 2.79 10.96 14.69
CA LEU A 223 1.51 10.65 15.30
C LEU A 223 1.57 9.40 16.16
N MET A 224 0.70 9.34 17.17
CA MET A 224 0.42 8.12 17.92
C MET A 224 -0.75 7.36 17.27
N VAL A 225 -0.67 6.04 17.24
CA VAL A 225 -1.68 5.19 16.59
C VAL A 225 -2.14 4.09 17.52
N ASP A 226 -3.46 3.93 17.62
CA ASP A 226 -4.13 2.79 18.25
C ASP A 226 -4.91 2.05 17.16
N ARG A 227 -4.61 0.78 16.90
CA ARG A 227 -5.25 -0.02 15.86
C ARG A 227 -6.37 -0.87 16.42
N VAL A 228 -7.43 -1.01 15.61
CA VAL A 228 -8.51 -1.99 15.78
C VAL A 228 -8.81 -2.67 14.45
N GLU A 229 -9.35 -3.89 14.48
CA GLU A 229 -9.48 -4.74 13.29
C GLU A 229 -10.85 -4.68 12.62
N ASP A 230 -11.84 -4.05 13.27
CA ASP A 230 -13.19 -3.92 12.73
C ASP A 230 -13.98 -2.76 13.37
N GLY A 231 -15.17 -2.50 12.81
CA GLY A 231 -16.06 -1.45 13.30
C GLY A 231 -16.58 -1.70 14.70
N VAL A 232 -16.76 -2.96 15.13
CA VAL A 232 -17.21 -3.30 16.48
C VAL A 232 -16.18 -2.90 17.52
N GLN A 233 -14.92 -3.25 17.26
CA GLN A 233 -13.79 -2.87 18.11
C GLN A 233 -13.60 -1.36 18.13
N CYS A 234 -13.78 -0.68 16.98
CA CYS A 234 -13.67 0.77 16.88
C CYS A 234 -14.70 1.46 17.79
N VAL A 235 -15.97 1.10 17.69
CA VAL A 235 -17.05 1.63 18.54
C VAL A 235 -16.76 1.36 20.02
N ALA A 236 -16.42 0.12 20.37
CA ALA A 236 -16.09 -0.27 21.75
C ALA A 236 -14.89 0.52 22.29
N ARG A 237 -13.86 0.76 21.49
CA ARG A 237 -12.70 1.53 21.87
C ARG A 237 -13.07 2.99 22.15
N MET A 238 -13.90 3.59 21.31
CA MET A 238 -14.43 4.94 21.50
C MET A 238 -15.32 5.06 22.75
N GLU A 239 -16.10 4.04 23.08
CA GLU A 239 -16.90 4.03 24.33
C GLU A 239 -16.03 3.97 25.58
N GLN A 240 -15.01 3.11 25.58
CA GLN A 240 -14.16 2.82 26.74
C GLN A 240 -13.20 3.96 27.09
N LYS A 241 -12.70 4.67 26.09
CA LYS A 241 -11.72 5.75 26.30
C LYS A 241 -12.43 7.06 26.64
N PRO A 242 -11.82 7.93 27.48
CA PRO A 242 -12.34 9.27 27.73
C PRO A 242 -12.47 10.10 26.44
N ALA A 243 -13.37 11.07 26.43
CA ALA A 243 -13.41 12.08 25.37
C ALA A 243 -12.06 12.81 25.24
N GLY A 244 -11.71 13.21 24.03
CA GLY A 244 -10.40 13.85 23.75
C GLY A 244 -9.20 12.91 23.78
N THR A 245 -9.40 11.57 23.94
CA THR A 245 -8.29 10.60 23.83
C THR A 245 -7.74 10.53 22.42
N TYR A 246 -8.61 10.51 21.43
CA TYR A 246 -8.22 10.50 20.00
C TYR A 246 -8.56 11.83 19.35
N ASP A 247 -7.72 12.27 18.46
CA ASP A 247 -7.90 13.48 17.66
C ASP A 247 -8.63 13.21 16.35
N LEU A 248 -8.54 11.96 15.82
CA LEU A 248 -9.11 11.56 14.54
C LEU A 248 -9.28 10.04 14.46
N ILE A 249 -10.24 9.58 13.67
CA ILE A 249 -10.40 8.17 13.27
C ILE A 249 -10.13 8.03 11.78
N LEU A 250 -9.18 7.16 11.42
CA LEU A 250 -9.06 6.61 10.06
C LEU A 250 -9.83 5.32 10.00
N MET A 251 -10.87 5.27 9.15
CA MET A 251 -11.86 4.20 9.13
C MET A 251 -11.89 3.50 7.79
N ASP A 252 -11.44 2.25 7.72
CA ASP A 252 -11.75 1.43 6.55
C ASP A 252 -13.25 1.23 6.40
N ILE A 253 -13.73 1.30 5.16
CA ILE A 253 -15.13 1.05 4.86
C ILE A 253 -15.44 -0.44 4.89
N GLN A 254 -14.58 -1.28 4.34
CA GLN A 254 -14.83 -2.71 4.14
C GLN A 254 -14.14 -3.54 5.23
N MET A 255 -14.81 -3.72 6.35
CA MET A 255 -14.34 -4.54 7.46
C MET A 255 -15.33 -5.66 7.81
N PRO A 256 -14.86 -6.79 8.38
CA PRO A 256 -15.72 -7.84 8.88
C PRO A 256 -16.56 -7.37 10.08
N ASN A 257 -17.57 -8.13 10.45
CA ASN A 257 -18.47 -7.93 11.60
C ASN A 257 -19.29 -6.63 11.54
N MET A 258 -18.64 -5.48 11.34
CA MET A 258 -19.27 -4.17 11.22
C MET A 258 -18.44 -3.31 10.26
N ASP A 259 -19.08 -2.83 9.20
CA ASP A 259 -18.44 -1.93 8.22
C ASP A 259 -18.24 -0.51 8.79
N GLY A 260 -17.40 0.29 8.10
CA GLY A 260 -17.06 1.63 8.54
C GLY A 260 -18.25 2.60 8.55
N TYR A 261 -19.23 2.41 7.66
CA TYR A 261 -20.44 3.24 7.64
C TYR A 261 -21.32 2.99 8.85
N GLN A 262 -21.47 1.72 9.25
CA GLN A 262 -22.25 1.34 10.43
C GLN A 262 -21.57 1.83 11.71
N ALA A 263 -20.24 1.63 11.82
CA ALA A 263 -19.45 2.12 12.94
C ALA A 263 -19.57 3.64 13.10
N THR A 264 -19.45 4.38 12.01
CA THR A 264 -19.59 5.84 12.00
C THR A 264 -20.96 6.28 12.51
N LYS A 265 -22.05 5.67 11.99
CA LYS A 265 -23.42 5.99 12.44
C LYS A 265 -23.62 5.78 13.94
N LEU A 266 -23.03 4.72 14.51
CA LEU A 266 -23.09 4.45 15.94
C LEU A 266 -22.28 5.48 16.74
N ILE A 267 -21.08 5.81 16.32
CA ILE A 267 -20.25 6.84 16.97
C ILE A 267 -20.97 8.20 16.97
N ARG A 268 -21.61 8.58 15.86
CA ARG A 268 -22.38 9.84 15.76
C ARG A 268 -23.61 9.89 16.68
N GLN A 269 -24.05 8.74 17.22
CA GLN A 269 -25.17 8.64 18.16
C GLN A 269 -24.72 8.66 19.64
N PHE A 270 -23.45 8.78 19.94
CA PHE A 270 -22.99 8.86 21.33
C PHE A 270 -23.59 10.08 22.04
N ALA A 271 -23.95 9.88 23.33
CA ALA A 271 -24.46 10.96 24.14
C ALA A 271 -23.43 12.06 24.42
N ASP A 272 -22.16 11.64 24.51
CA ASP A 272 -21.03 12.56 24.61
C ASP A 272 -20.73 13.17 23.25
N LYS A 273 -20.95 14.47 23.12
CA LYS A 273 -20.78 15.18 21.87
C LYS A 273 -19.35 15.27 21.39
N GLU A 274 -18.39 15.37 22.29
CA GLU A 274 -16.98 15.43 21.93
C GLU A 274 -16.54 14.12 21.27
N LYS A 275 -17.04 12.98 21.73
CA LYS A 275 -16.85 11.67 21.08
C LYS A 275 -17.64 11.56 19.78
N ALA A 276 -18.88 12.07 19.76
CA ALA A 276 -19.75 11.98 18.58
C ALA A 276 -19.26 12.85 17.42
N ASP A 277 -18.61 13.97 17.70
CA ASP A 277 -18.15 14.95 16.70
C ASP A 277 -16.70 14.75 16.27
N ILE A 278 -16.02 13.67 16.77
CA ILE A 278 -14.64 13.36 16.36
C ILE A 278 -14.52 13.28 14.83
N PRO A 279 -13.48 13.86 14.22
CA PRO A 279 -13.23 13.71 12.79
C PRO A 279 -13.07 12.23 12.40
N ILE A 280 -13.82 11.78 11.39
CA ILE A 280 -13.74 10.42 10.84
C ILE A 280 -13.46 10.53 9.34
N ILE A 281 -12.35 9.99 8.91
CA ILE A 281 -11.93 9.95 7.50
C ILE A 281 -12.06 8.52 6.98
N ALA A 282 -12.86 8.35 5.94
CA ALA A 282 -13.02 7.08 5.27
C ALA A 282 -11.73 6.69 4.53
N MET A 283 -11.30 5.45 4.67
CA MET A 283 -10.31 4.83 3.79
C MET A 283 -11.04 3.87 2.84
N THR A 284 -11.00 4.14 1.54
CA THR A 284 -11.76 3.40 0.52
C THR A 284 -10.81 2.74 -0.47
N ALA A 285 -11.16 1.56 -0.97
CA ALA A 285 -10.43 0.93 -2.07
C ALA A 285 -10.55 1.71 -3.39
N ASN A 286 -11.46 2.68 -3.47
CA ASN A 286 -11.72 3.49 -4.67
C ASN A 286 -12.16 4.90 -4.29
N ALA A 287 -11.73 5.87 -5.09
CA ALA A 287 -12.10 7.28 -4.96
C ALA A 287 -13.34 7.67 -5.79
N PHE A 288 -14.32 6.76 -5.95
CA PHE A 288 -15.52 7.10 -6.72
C PHE A 288 -16.41 8.10 -5.98
N GLU A 289 -17.07 8.98 -6.74
CA GLU A 289 -18.05 9.94 -6.24
C GLU A 289 -19.18 9.30 -5.42
N GLU A 290 -19.48 8.02 -5.69
CA GLU A 290 -20.47 7.25 -4.92
C GLU A 290 -19.97 6.91 -3.51
N ASP A 291 -18.72 6.49 -3.35
CA ASP A 291 -18.12 6.19 -2.06
C ASP A 291 -17.99 7.45 -1.20
N LYS A 292 -17.57 8.56 -1.81
CA LYS A 292 -17.53 9.88 -1.17
C LYS A 292 -18.90 10.31 -0.65
N ARG A 293 -19.92 10.17 -1.48
CA ARG A 293 -21.30 10.53 -1.12
C ARG A 293 -21.81 9.65 0.01
N ASN A 294 -21.53 8.34 -0.02
CA ASN A 294 -21.94 7.40 1.01
C ASN A 294 -21.21 7.65 2.34
N ALA A 295 -19.91 7.99 2.31
CA ALA A 295 -19.14 8.36 3.49
C ALA A 295 -19.72 9.62 4.17
N LEU A 296 -20.00 10.67 3.40
CA LEU A 296 -20.62 11.88 3.90
C LEU A 296 -22.03 11.62 4.45
N ALA A 297 -22.84 10.80 3.77
CA ALA A 297 -24.18 10.42 4.23
C ALA A 297 -24.16 9.58 5.51
N ALA A 298 -23.10 8.83 5.78
CA ALA A 298 -22.89 8.14 7.05
C ALA A 298 -22.46 9.07 8.19
N GLY A 299 -22.04 10.31 7.89
CA GLY A 299 -21.57 11.29 8.86
C GLY A 299 -20.04 11.36 8.99
N MET A 300 -19.28 10.84 8.01
CA MET A 300 -17.84 11.01 7.95
C MET A 300 -17.47 12.42 7.49
N ASN A 301 -16.29 12.90 7.87
CA ASN A 301 -15.81 14.26 7.59
C ASN A 301 -15.05 14.36 6.26
N GLY A 302 -14.49 13.24 5.80
CA GLY A 302 -13.73 13.17 4.57
C GLY A 302 -13.53 11.73 4.10
N HIS A 303 -12.79 11.58 3.01
CA HIS A 303 -12.41 10.27 2.48
C HIS A 303 -11.03 10.34 1.84
N MET A 304 -10.35 9.21 1.80
CA MET A 304 -9.12 9.00 1.06
C MET A 304 -9.14 7.63 0.38
N ALA A 305 -8.46 7.55 -0.76
CA ALA A 305 -8.29 6.28 -1.45
C ALA A 305 -7.16 5.48 -0.82
N LYS A 306 -7.30 4.16 -0.79
CA LYS A 306 -6.20 3.23 -0.57
C LYS A 306 -5.53 2.91 -1.93
N PRO A 307 -4.21 2.72 -1.97
CA PRO A 307 -3.25 2.83 -0.86
C PRO A 307 -3.06 4.27 -0.40
N ILE A 308 -2.66 4.43 0.87
CA ILE A 308 -2.50 5.72 1.50
C ILE A 308 -1.30 6.45 0.87
N HIS A 309 -1.55 7.63 0.31
CA HIS A 309 -0.51 8.54 -0.18
C HIS A 309 -0.11 9.49 0.93
N VAL A 310 1.20 9.61 1.19
CA VAL A 310 1.75 10.40 2.30
C VAL A 310 1.28 11.87 2.24
N ASP A 311 1.40 12.51 1.07
CA ASP A 311 1.05 13.93 0.90
C ASP A 311 -0.46 14.17 1.09
N LYS A 312 -1.31 13.31 0.48
CA LYS A 312 -2.77 13.39 0.63
C LYS A 312 -3.22 13.11 2.07
N LEU A 313 -2.55 12.17 2.74
CA LEU A 313 -2.81 11.89 4.15
C LEU A 313 -2.46 13.10 5.00
N LEU A 314 -1.26 13.69 4.83
CA LEU A 314 -0.83 14.86 5.59
C LEU A 314 -1.81 16.03 5.45
N LEU A 315 -2.18 16.40 4.22
CA LEU A 315 -3.16 17.44 3.96
C LEU A 315 -4.50 17.13 4.65
N THR A 316 -5.00 15.91 4.51
CA THR A 316 -6.27 15.49 5.13
C THR A 316 -6.20 15.56 6.66
N LEU A 317 -5.07 15.17 7.26
CA LEU A 317 -4.86 15.23 8.70
C LEU A 317 -4.79 16.68 9.20
N VAL A 318 -4.02 17.54 8.53
CA VAL A 318 -3.88 18.97 8.88
C VAL A 318 -5.21 19.70 8.78
N GLU A 319 -6.04 19.39 7.76
CA GLU A 319 -7.37 20.00 7.60
C GLU A 319 -8.39 19.47 8.64
N SER A 320 -8.25 18.23 9.07
CA SER A 320 -9.22 17.54 9.93
C SER A 320 -8.92 17.64 11.42
N ILE A 321 -7.65 17.66 11.81
CA ILE A 321 -7.20 17.78 13.19
C ILE A 321 -7.10 19.28 13.55
N ARG A 322 -7.92 19.70 14.50
CA ARG A 322 -7.97 21.09 14.97
C ARG A 322 -7.03 21.32 16.18
#